data_19ffab0f5ac2cd4cad75aef068c23df4
#
_entry.id   19ffab0f5ac2cd4cad75aef068c23df4
#
_cell.length_a   1.000
_cell.length_b   1.000
_cell.length_c   1.000
_cell.angle_alpha   90.00
_cell.angle_beta   90.00
_cell.angle_gamma   90.00
#
_symmetry.space_group_name_H-M   'P 1'
#
loop_
_entity.id
_entity.type
_entity.pdbx_description
1 polymer ?
#
loop_
_entity_poly.entity_id
_entity_poly.type
_entity_poly.pdbx_seq_one_letter_code
_entity_poly.pdbx_strand_id
1 'polypeptide(L)'
;MSGKKRNVMLFVLLFTLLLGVIVPVQAQSYGGTKIIRVAYREDADFINKSSSGVYKGYGVEYLNKISQYTGWRYEYINESWENQLADLKSGKVDLICNAQKTEAREKDYDFSCMPVGTEQAVLYTSEDNGDIYFQDYEHMNGKKVGLLRDSYQNEEFEQRQDEKNFHCPEEYYESEQDQIEALEQKKVDMILTGSISKHDSLKIVDKFGAAPMYIMTTKGNTEVISAVNNALEQLKAEVPDLTENLTEQYVMDKNRNSRPLLTREETEYIKNVSAPIKI
;
A
#
# COMPACT_ATOMS: atom_id res chain seq x y z
N MET A 1 35.25 52.46 -51.64
CA MET A 1 33.87 51.95 -51.58
C MET A 1 33.81 50.42 -51.27
N SER A 2 34.67 49.85 -50.41
CA SER A 2 34.75 48.39 -50.24
C SER A 2 34.35 47.88 -48.84
N GLY A 3 34.26 48.74 -47.86
CA GLY A 3 33.98 48.29 -46.45
C GLY A 3 32.50 48.10 -46.08
N LYS A 4 31.57 48.80 -46.72
CA LYS A 4 30.15 48.75 -46.37
C LYS A 4 29.42 47.48 -46.84
N LYS A 5 29.86 46.89 -47.97
CA LYS A 5 29.23 45.66 -48.50
C LYS A 5 29.62 44.40 -47.71
N ARG A 6 30.80 44.35 -47.08
CA ARG A 6 31.30 43.24 -46.32
C ARG A 6 30.60 43.09 -44.97
N ASN A 7 30.25 44.20 -44.33
CA ASN A 7 29.54 44.21 -43.03
C ASN A 7 28.06 43.85 -43.20
N VAL A 8 27.42 44.19 -44.31
CA VAL A 8 26.02 43.79 -44.55
C VAL A 8 25.91 42.32 -44.84
N MET A 9 26.91 41.72 -45.55
CA MET A 9 26.92 40.27 -45.79
C MET A 9 27.21 39.43 -44.54
N LEU A 10 28.02 39.97 -43.61
CA LEU A 10 28.25 39.32 -42.31
C LEU A 10 27.02 39.37 -41.41
N PHE A 11 26.24 40.45 -41.43
CA PHE A 11 25.01 40.61 -40.66
C PHE A 11 23.89 39.70 -41.19
N VAL A 12 23.79 39.53 -42.51
CA VAL A 12 22.80 38.59 -43.09
C VAL A 12 23.16 37.14 -42.79
N LEU A 13 24.44 36.76 -42.78
CA LEU A 13 24.87 35.41 -42.40
C LEU A 13 24.68 35.12 -40.90
N LEU A 14 24.83 36.12 -40.00
CA LEU A 14 24.54 35.95 -38.56
C LEU A 14 23.04 35.85 -38.28
N PHE A 15 22.20 36.55 -39.08
CA PHE A 15 20.75 36.51 -38.92
C PHE A 15 20.11 35.21 -39.42
N THR A 16 20.71 34.57 -40.43
CA THR A 16 20.26 33.26 -40.92
C THR A 16 20.69 32.10 -40.03
N LEU A 17 21.76 32.27 -39.21
CA LEU A 17 22.16 31.26 -38.23
C LEU A 17 21.26 31.24 -36.95
N LEU A 18 20.51 32.30 -36.69
CA LEU A 18 19.59 32.41 -35.57
C LEU A 18 18.16 31.91 -35.88
N LEU A 19 17.87 31.55 -37.13
CA LEU A 19 16.55 31.09 -37.59
C LEU A 19 16.43 29.57 -37.75
N GLY A 20 17.41 28.82 -37.32
CA GLY A 20 17.43 27.40 -37.64
C GLY A 20 17.67 26.48 -36.46
N VAL A 21 16.77 26.29 -35.58
CA VAL A 21 16.31 25.00 -35.07
C VAL A 21 14.98 25.27 -34.36
N ILE A 22 13.91 25.46 -35.09
CA ILE A 22 12.60 25.13 -34.59
C ILE A 22 12.56 23.59 -34.62
N VAL A 23 13.00 22.95 -33.54
CA VAL A 23 12.65 21.57 -33.28
C VAL A 23 11.12 21.59 -33.18
N PRO A 24 10.37 20.89 -34.02
CA PRO A 24 8.95 20.75 -33.79
C PRO A 24 8.83 20.03 -32.46
N VAL A 25 8.42 20.74 -31.41
CA VAL A 25 7.81 20.10 -30.25
C VAL A 25 6.62 19.39 -30.86
N GLN A 26 6.78 18.09 -31.11
CA GLN A 26 5.62 17.23 -31.34
C GLN A 26 4.74 17.40 -30.09
N ALA A 27 3.72 18.24 -30.22
CA ALA A 27 2.61 18.18 -29.31
C ALA A 27 2.11 16.74 -29.37
N GLN A 28 2.47 15.93 -28.37
CA GLN A 28 1.80 14.67 -28.15
C GLN A 28 0.32 15.03 -28.04
N SER A 29 -0.43 14.63 -29.06
CA SER A 29 -1.87 14.66 -29.01
C SER A 29 -2.26 13.86 -27.77
N TYR A 30 -2.59 14.54 -26.68
CA TYR A 30 -3.26 13.93 -25.55
C TYR A 30 -4.63 13.48 -26.04
N GLY A 31 -4.69 12.26 -26.58
CA GLY A 31 -5.94 11.51 -26.66
C GLY A 31 -6.61 11.60 -25.29
N GLY A 32 -7.94 11.69 -25.26
CA GLY A 32 -8.69 11.98 -24.05
C GLY A 32 -8.12 11.24 -22.83
N THR A 33 -8.04 11.93 -21.71
CA THR A 33 -7.46 11.43 -20.45
C THR A 33 -8.05 10.05 -20.12
N LYS A 34 -7.22 9.01 -20.14
CA LYS A 34 -7.66 7.65 -19.83
C LYS A 34 -8.08 7.57 -18.36
N ILE A 35 -9.27 7.05 -18.12
CA ILE A 35 -9.74 6.77 -16.75
C ILE A 35 -9.33 5.34 -16.42
N ILE A 36 -8.67 5.16 -15.27
CA ILE A 36 -8.27 3.87 -14.71
C ILE A 36 -9.10 3.63 -13.46
N ARG A 37 -9.82 2.52 -13.44
CA ARG A 37 -10.64 2.08 -12.31
C ARG A 37 -9.75 1.33 -11.32
N VAL A 38 -9.68 1.85 -10.10
CA VAL A 38 -8.85 1.33 -9.01
C VAL A 38 -9.76 0.69 -7.98
N ALA A 39 -9.67 -0.62 -7.82
CA ALA A 39 -10.34 -1.27 -6.71
C ALA A 39 -9.54 -1.04 -5.41
N TYR A 40 -10.24 -0.73 -4.34
CA TYR A 40 -9.64 -0.50 -3.03
C TYR A 40 -10.62 -0.88 -1.92
N ARG A 41 -10.12 -1.08 -0.72
CA ARG A 41 -10.88 -1.05 0.51
C ARG A 41 -10.54 0.23 1.24
N GLU A 42 -11.55 0.90 1.78
CA GLU A 42 -11.33 2.14 2.52
C GLU A 42 -10.47 1.90 3.74
N ASP A 43 -9.36 2.62 3.81
CA ASP A 43 -8.42 2.59 4.90
C ASP A 43 -7.87 3.99 5.18
N ALA A 44 -7.77 4.37 6.44
CA ALA A 44 -7.46 5.74 6.84
C ALA A 44 -6.12 6.27 6.28
N ASP A 45 -5.13 5.41 6.16
CA ASP A 45 -3.76 5.80 5.78
C ASP A 45 -3.39 5.33 4.37
N PHE A 46 -4.11 4.36 3.77
CA PHE A 46 -3.79 3.85 2.43
C PHE A 46 -4.63 4.48 1.31
N ILE A 47 -5.94 4.24 1.28
CA ILE A 47 -6.88 4.95 0.41
C ILE A 47 -8.12 5.29 1.23
N ASN A 48 -8.33 6.56 1.47
CA ASN A 48 -9.45 7.08 2.25
C ASN A 48 -10.17 8.18 1.48
N LYS A 49 -11.49 8.18 1.53
CA LYS A 49 -12.34 9.22 0.96
C LYS A 49 -12.83 10.15 2.06
N SER A 50 -12.40 11.41 2.03
CA SER A 50 -12.90 12.42 2.96
C SER A 50 -14.40 12.69 2.79
N SER A 51 -15.03 13.31 3.79
CA SER A 51 -16.42 13.77 3.71
C SER A 51 -16.69 14.77 2.57
N SER A 52 -15.63 15.49 2.12
CA SER A 52 -15.70 16.37 0.94
C SER A 52 -15.52 15.63 -0.39
N GLY A 53 -15.36 14.30 -0.38
CA GLY A 53 -15.18 13.47 -1.57
C GLY A 53 -13.75 13.41 -2.11
N VAL A 54 -12.77 14.00 -1.41
CA VAL A 54 -11.35 13.98 -1.81
C VAL A 54 -10.70 12.70 -1.30
N TYR A 55 -10.00 12.00 -2.19
CA TYR A 55 -9.20 10.82 -1.86
C TYR A 55 -7.81 11.23 -1.34
N LYS A 56 -7.31 10.53 -0.35
CA LYS A 56 -5.99 10.73 0.26
C LYS A 56 -5.42 9.40 0.78
N GLY A 57 -4.14 9.38 1.09
CA GLY A 57 -3.44 8.23 1.67
C GLY A 57 -2.28 7.77 0.80
N TYR A 58 -1.51 6.82 1.31
CA TYR A 58 -0.32 6.28 0.66
C TYR A 58 -0.56 5.84 -0.79
N GLY A 59 -1.57 5.01 -1.01
CA GLY A 59 -1.91 4.50 -2.35
C GLY A 59 -2.33 5.61 -3.30
N VAL A 60 -3.09 6.60 -2.80
CA VAL A 60 -3.52 7.76 -3.61
C VAL A 60 -2.32 8.59 -4.04
N GLU A 61 -1.39 8.90 -3.12
CA GLU A 61 -0.19 9.67 -3.44
C GLU A 61 0.70 8.93 -4.44
N TYR A 62 0.87 7.61 -4.26
CA TYR A 62 1.65 6.81 -5.20
C TYR A 62 1.03 6.79 -6.60
N LEU A 63 -0.27 6.58 -6.70
CA LEU A 63 -1.00 6.63 -7.97
C LEU A 63 -0.95 8.03 -8.60
N ASN A 64 -1.05 9.10 -7.81
CA ASN A 64 -0.90 10.47 -8.30
C ASN A 64 0.50 10.71 -8.89
N LYS A 65 1.55 10.12 -8.32
CA LYS A 65 2.90 10.18 -8.91
C LYS A 65 2.96 9.44 -10.25
N ILE A 66 2.36 8.26 -10.35
CA ILE A 66 2.24 7.50 -11.60
C ILE A 66 1.47 8.30 -12.65
N SER A 67 0.41 9.02 -12.25
CA SER A 67 -0.39 9.84 -13.17
C SER A 67 0.40 10.95 -13.85
N GLN A 68 1.47 11.45 -13.23
CA GLN A 68 2.33 12.48 -13.81
C GLN A 68 3.04 12.00 -15.09
N TYR A 69 3.29 10.70 -15.21
CA TYR A 69 3.93 10.09 -16.39
C TYR A 69 2.93 9.46 -17.37
N THR A 70 1.79 9.00 -16.86
CA THR A 70 0.78 8.31 -17.68
C THR A 70 -0.32 9.23 -18.20
N GLY A 71 -0.54 10.38 -17.56
CA GLY A 71 -1.66 11.27 -17.84
C GLY A 71 -3.02 10.70 -17.41
N TRP A 72 -3.05 9.62 -16.64
CA TRP A 72 -4.27 8.95 -16.21
C TRP A 72 -5.04 9.77 -15.17
N ARG A 73 -6.36 9.49 -15.10
CA ARG A 73 -7.22 9.83 -13.97
C ARG A 73 -7.72 8.54 -13.34
N TYR A 74 -7.89 8.57 -12.04
CA TYR A 74 -8.35 7.40 -11.31
C TYR A 74 -9.80 7.55 -10.88
N GLU A 75 -10.55 6.46 -11.05
CA GLU A 75 -11.87 6.23 -10.46
C GLU A 75 -11.70 5.15 -9.40
N TYR A 76 -12.00 5.48 -8.14
CA TYR A 76 -11.81 4.57 -7.02
C TYR A 76 -13.10 3.83 -6.70
N ILE A 77 -13.05 2.49 -6.64
CA ILE A 77 -14.18 1.60 -6.41
C ILE A 77 -13.92 0.86 -5.10
N ASN A 78 -14.74 1.18 -4.08
CA ASN A 78 -14.59 0.61 -2.73
C ASN A 78 -15.30 -0.75 -2.64
N GLU A 79 -14.54 -1.81 -2.37
CA GLU A 79 -15.04 -3.18 -2.32
C GLU A 79 -14.24 -4.04 -1.33
N SER A 80 -14.81 -5.18 -0.91
CA SER A 80 -14.09 -6.21 -0.16
C SER A 80 -12.94 -6.79 -0.98
N TRP A 81 -11.94 -7.37 -0.31
CA TRP A 81 -10.77 -7.95 -0.99
C TRP A 81 -11.15 -9.02 -2.02
N GLU A 82 -12.08 -9.90 -1.68
CA GLU A 82 -12.59 -10.92 -2.60
C GLU A 82 -13.19 -10.31 -3.86
N ASN A 83 -14.06 -9.29 -3.69
CA ASN A 83 -14.66 -8.59 -4.81
C ASN A 83 -13.64 -7.85 -5.67
N GLN A 84 -12.61 -7.24 -5.06
CA GLN A 84 -11.51 -6.61 -5.80
C GLN A 84 -10.80 -7.61 -6.72
N LEU A 85 -10.50 -8.81 -6.22
CA LEU A 85 -9.89 -9.87 -7.03
C LEU A 85 -10.80 -10.33 -8.16
N ALA A 86 -12.08 -10.58 -7.87
CA ALA A 86 -13.06 -11.00 -8.86
C ALA A 86 -13.29 -9.93 -9.95
N ASP A 87 -13.39 -8.67 -9.55
CA ASP A 87 -13.63 -7.55 -10.45
C ASP A 87 -12.40 -7.20 -11.29
N LEU A 88 -11.19 -7.35 -10.73
CA LEU A 88 -9.96 -7.25 -11.50
C LEU A 88 -9.86 -8.37 -12.55
N LYS A 89 -10.15 -9.61 -12.16
CA LYS A 89 -10.13 -10.77 -13.07
C LYS A 89 -11.14 -10.63 -14.20
N SER A 90 -12.32 -10.08 -13.93
CA SER A 90 -13.36 -9.86 -14.94
C SER A 90 -13.17 -8.60 -15.79
N GLY A 91 -12.19 -7.73 -15.43
CA GLY A 91 -11.96 -6.46 -16.12
C GLY A 91 -12.96 -5.36 -15.77
N LYS A 92 -13.75 -5.50 -14.72
CA LYS A 92 -14.60 -4.41 -14.19
C LYS A 92 -13.76 -3.28 -13.58
N VAL A 93 -12.62 -3.62 -12.97
CA VAL A 93 -11.60 -2.68 -12.53
C VAL A 93 -10.30 -2.93 -13.28
N ASP A 94 -9.41 -1.95 -13.31
CA ASP A 94 -8.20 -2.00 -14.13
C ASP A 94 -6.96 -2.32 -13.30
N LEU A 95 -6.94 -1.94 -12.01
CA LEU A 95 -5.82 -2.25 -11.11
C LEU A 95 -6.21 -2.28 -9.62
N ILE A 96 -5.35 -2.97 -8.85
CA ILE A 96 -5.24 -2.94 -7.40
C ILE A 96 -3.81 -2.51 -7.06
N CYS A 97 -3.59 -1.64 -6.06
CA CYS A 97 -2.27 -1.07 -5.81
C CYS A 97 -1.55 -1.56 -4.55
N ASN A 98 -2.05 -2.60 -3.88
CA ASN A 98 -1.48 -3.15 -2.64
C ASN A 98 -1.48 -4.68 -2.58
N ALA A 99 -1.28 -5.33 -3.71
CA ALA A 99 -1.31 -6.79 -3.77
C ALA A 99 0.07 -7.41 -3.53
N GLN A 100 0.15 -8.45 -2.70
CA GLN A 100 1.32 -9.31 -2.60
C GLN A 100 1.34 -10.26 -3.80
N LYS A 101 2.54 -10.48 -4.33
CA LYS A 101 2.78 -11.35 -5.48
C LYS A 101 2.96 -12.80 -5.00
N THR A 102 2.10 -13.70 -5.49
CA THR A 102 2.18 -15.15 -5.23
C THR A 102 2.11 -15.93 -6.53
N GLU A 103 2.64 -17.16 -6.55
CA GLU A 103 2.53 -18.05 -7.72
C GLU A 103 1.08 -18.32 -8.12
N ALA A 104 0.18 -18.39 -7.16
CA ALA A 104 -1.25 -18.57 -7.42
C ALA A 104 -1.83 -17.37 -8.15
N ARG A 105 -1.52 -16.15 -7.68
CA ARG A 105 -2.02 -14.91 -8.28
C ARG A 105 -1.39 -14.62 -9.65
N GLU A 106 -0.13 -15.01 -9.89
CA GLU A 106 0.55 -14.82 -11.18
C GLU A 106 -0.10 -15.58 -12.34
N LYS A 107 -0.95 -16.57 -12.07
CA LYS A 107 -1.73 -17.28 -13.09
C LYS A 107 -2.82 -16.38 -13.72
N ASP A 108 -3.44 -15.55 -12.91
CA ASP A 108 -4.61 -14.75 -13.29
C ASP A 108 -4.31 -13.25 -13.44
N TYR A 109 -3.17 -12.78 -12.91
CA TYR A 109 -2.82 -11.36 -12.84
C TYR A 109 -1.37 -11.09 -13.28
N ASP A 110 -1.13 -9.87 -13.76
CA ASP A 110 0.21 -9.33 -13.99
C ASP A 110 0.53 -8.29 -12.91
N PHE A 111 1.79 -8.24 -12.51
CA PHE A 111 2.28 -7.37 -11.43
C PHE A 111 3.29 -6.35 -11.95
N SER A 112 3.38 -5.22 -11.27
CA SER A 112 4.42 -4.22 -11.54
C SER A 112 5.82 -4.82 -11.38
N CYS A 113 6.78 -4.29 -12.14
CA CYS A 113 8.18 -4.75 -12.11
C CYS A 113 8.89 -4.45 -10.78
N MET A 114 8.39 -3.49 -10.02
CA MET A 114 8.92 -3.09 -8.72
C MET A 114 7.79 -3.00 -7.70
N PRO A 115 8.08 -3.27 -6.41
CA PRO A 115 7.13 -3.04 -5.33
C PRO A 115 6.88 -1.55 -5.14
N VAL A 116 5.71 -1.22 -4.67
CA VAL A 116 5.26 0.13 -4.30
C VAL A 116 5.19 0.33 -2.78
N GLY A 117 5.64 -0.62 -2.01
CA GLY A 117 5.67 -0.59 -0.55
C GLY A 117 5.87 -1.97 0.04
N THR A 118 5.72 -2.06 1.35
CA THR A 118 5.81 -3.30 2.12
C THR A 118 4.70 -3.34 3.16
N GLU A 119 4.10 -4.49 3.37
CA GLU A 119 3.07 -4.73 4.38
C GLU A 119 3.51 -5.86 5.32
N GLN A 120 3.19 -5.71 6.62
CA GLN A 120 3.37 -6.75 7.63
C GLN A 120 2.02 -7.37 7.99
N ALA A 121 2.03 -8.62 8.43
CA ALA A 121 0.91 -9.22 9.12
C ALA A 121 0.84 -8.69 10.56
N VAL A 122 -0.36 -8.35 11.01
CA VAL A 122 -0.61 -7.84 12.36
C VAL A 122 -1.73 -8.63 13.01
N LEU A 123 -1.43 -9.20 14.17
CA LEU A 123 -2.40 -9.91 14.98
C LEU A 123 -2.93 -8.97 16.07
N TYR A 124 -4.26 -8.81 16.10
CA TYR A 124 -4.97 -7.97 17.07
C TYR A 124 -5.84 -8.79 17.99
N THR A 125 -6.06 -8.27 19.20
CA THR A 125 -7.12 -8.71 20.11
C THR A 125 -7.89 -7.51 20.62
N SER A 126 -9.01 -7.73 21.33
CA SER A 126 -9.77 -6.64 21.96
C SER A 126 -8.92 -5.92 23.02
N GLU A 127 -9.13 -4.61 23.15
CA GLU A 127 -8.37 -3.74 24.05
C GLU A 127 -8.47 -4.18 25.51
N ASP A 128 -9.63 -4.70 25.92
CA ASP A 128 -9.92 -5.17 27.27
C ASP A 128 -9.41 -6.60 27.54
N ASN A 129 -8.82 -7.27 26.54
CA ASN A 129 -8.24 -8.59 26.73
C ASN A 129 -7.00 -8.52 27.65
N GLY A 130 -7.14 -8.97 28.88
CA GLY A 130 -6.08 -9.02 29.90
C GLY A 130 -5.21 -10.29 29.83
N ASP A 131 -5.56 -11.26 28.99
CA ASP A 131 -4.93 -12.59 28.99
C ASP A 131 -3.84 -12.72 27.94
N ILE A 132 -3.92 -11.98 26.82
CA ILE A 132 -2.96 -12.05 25.71
C ILE A 132 -2.14 -10.77 25.69
N TYR A 133 -0.81 -10.91 25.71
CA TYR A 133 0.16 -9.82 25.62
C TYR A 133 0.94 -9.89 24.31
N PHE A 134 1.76 -8.89 24.06
CA PHE A 134 2.59 -8.87 22.84
C PHE A 134 3.57 -10.03 22.84
N GLN A 135 3.55 -10.83 21.77
CA GLN A 135 4.37 -12.03 21.56
C GLN A 135 4.23 -13.13 22.64
N ASP A 136 3.07 -13.19 23.27
CA ASP A 136 2.74 -14.17 24.31
C ASP A 136 2.18 -15.46 23.68
N TYR A 137 3.01 -16.17 22.96
CA TYR A 137 2.59 -17.35 22.17
C TYR A 137 2.03 -18.50 23.01
N GLU A 138 2.47 -18.62 24.27
CA GLU A 138 1.94 -19.61 25.19
C GLU A 138 0.43 -19.38 25.46
N HIS A 139 0.03 -18.14 25.67
CA HIS A 139 -1.37 -17.78 25.91
C HIS A 139 -2.19 -17.59 24.63
N MET A 140 -1.53 -17.40 23.49
CA MET A 140 -2.17 -17.44 22.17
C MET A 140 -2.52 -18.86 21.74
N ASN A 141 -1.75 -19.85 22.21
CA ASN A 141 -1.95 -21.24 21.81
C ASN A 141 -3.36 -21.74 22.19
N GLY A 142 -4.08 -22.29 21.21
CA GLY A 142 -5.46 -22.73 21.35
C GLY A 142 -6.51 -21.64 21.28
N LYS A 143 -6.14 -20.35 21.18
CA LYS A 143 -7.05 -19.23 20.98
C LYS A 143 -7.49 -19.16 19.53
N LYS A 144 -8.77 -18.85 19.31
CA LYS A 144 -9.34 -18.80 17.97
C LYS A 144 -8.97 -17.50 17.25
N VAL A 145 -8.53 -17.60 15.98
CA VAL A 145 -8.18 -16.46 15.14
C VAL A 145 -9.15 -16.32 13.98
N GLY A 146 -9.65 -15.10 13.75
CA GLY A 146 -10.38 -14.72 12.57
C GLY A 146 -9.41 -14.32 11.45
N LEU A 147 -9.53 -14.96 10.29
CA LEU A 147 -8.73 -14.76 9.10
C LEU A 147 -9.59 -14.19 7.97
N LEU A 148 -9.03 -13.32 7.15
CA LEU A 148 -9.69 -12.85 5.93
C LEU A 148 -9.44 -13.84 4.80
N ARG A 149 -10.50 -14.29 4.12
CA ARG A 149 -10.39 -15.24 2.99
C ARG A 149 -9.48 -14.67 1.89
N ASP A 150 -8.65 -15.51 1.28
CA ASP A 150 -7.70 -15.18 0.21
C ASP A 150 -6.68 -14.10 0.54
N SER A 151 -6.50 -13.78 1.84
CA SER A 151 -5.48 -12.86 2.30
C SER A 151 -4.09 -13.52 2.31
N TYR A 152 -3.06 -12.81 1.82
CA TYR A 152 -1.67 -13.25 1.88
C TYR A 152 -1.18 -13.42 3.32
N GLN A 153 -1.67 -12.62 4.24
CA GLN A 153 -1.30 -12.67 5.65
C GLN A 153 -1.56 -14.04 6.30
N ASN A 154 -2.46 -14.84 5.74
CA ASN A 154 -2.75 -16.19 6.25
C ASN A 154 -1.53 -17.11 6.08
N GLU A 155 -0.81 -17.02 4.95
CA GLU A 155 0.42 -17.78 4.71
C GLU A 155 1.53 -17.37 5.71
N GLU A 156 1.66 -16.07 5.96
CA GLU A 156 2.59 -15.52 6.95
C GLU A 156 2.24 -15.99 8.39
N PHE A 157 0.95 -16.12 8.69
CA PHE A 157 0.50 -16.58 10.00
C PHE A 157 0.77 -18.07 10.21
N GLU A 158 0.53 -18.90 9.20
CA GLU A 158 0.87 -20.33 9.24
C GLU A 158 2.38 -20.52 9.52
N GLN A 159 3.24 -19.79 8.79
CA GLN A 159 4.68 -19.81 9.04
C GLN A 159 5.03 -19.33 10.46
N ARG A 160 4.34 -18.30 10.95
CA ARG A 160 4.55 -17.77 12.30
C ARG A 160 4.17 -18.76 13.39
N GLN A 161 3.08 -19.51 13.21
CA GLN A 161 2.67 -20.58 14.11
C GLN A 161 3.76 -21.67 14.20
N ASP A 162 4.32 -22.09 13.06
CA ASP A 162 5.39 -23.06 12.99
C ASP A 162 6.68 -22.56 13.65
N GLU A 163 7.11 -21.34 13.32
CA GLU A 163 8.34 -20.71 13.88
C GLU A 163 8.29 -20.58 15.40
N LYS A 164 7.13 -20.28 15.95
CA LYS A 164 6.93 -20.01 17.39
C LYS A 164 6.33 -21.17 18.16
N ASN A 165 6.05 -22.27 17.46
CA ASN A 165 5.52 -23.51 18.02
C ASN A 165 4.24 -23.29 18.84
N PHE A 166 3.26 -22.61 18.27
CA PHE A 166 1.91 -22.45 18.80
C PHE A 166 0.89 -22.77 17.71
N HIS A 167 -0.35 -23.02 18.08
CA HIS A 167 -1.42 -23.31 17.14
C HIS A 167 -2.73 -22.63 17.57
N CYS A 168 -3.36 -21.95 16.63
CA CYS A 168 -4.64 -21.27 16.79
C CYS A 168 -5.69 -21.90 15.87
N PRO A 169 -6.85 -22.30 16.36
CA PRO A 169 -7.99 -22.65 15.50
C PRO A 169 -8.40 -21.43 14.66
N GLU A 170 -8.61 -21.64 13.37
CA GLU A 170 -8.86 -20.61 12.38
C GLU A 170 -10.34 -20.55 12.00
N GLU A 171 -10.85 -19.33 11.84
CA GLU A 171 -12.20 -19.04 11.32
C GLU A 171 -12.12 -17.99 10.23
N TYR A 172 -12.66 -18.31 9.03
CA TYR A 172 -12.51 -17.47 7.84
C TYR A 172 -13.73 -16.57 7.62
N TYR A 173 -13.46 -15.30 7.32
CA TYR A 173 -14.45 -14.25 7.06
C TYR A 173 -14.27 -13.65 5.65
N GLU A 174 -15.36 -13.15 5.08
CA GLU A 174 -15.36 -12.54 3.75
C GLU A 174 -14.94 -11.06 3.79
N SER A 175 -15.12 -10.41 4.94
CA SER A 175 -14.73 -9.02 5.12
C SER A 175 -14.03 -8.79 6.45
N GLU A 176 -13.20 -7.74 6.50
CA GLU A 176 -12.54 -7.30 7.74
C GLU A 176 -13.56 -6.78 8.77
N GLN A 177 -14.68 -6.21 8.31
CA GLN A 177 -15.75 -5.80 9.19
C GLN A 177 -16.35 -7.02 9.93
N ASP A 178 -16.57 -8.14 9.22
CA ASP A 178 -17.06 -9.39 9.84
C ASP A 178 -16.05 -9.95 10.86
N GLN A 179 -14.74 -9.84 10.58
CA GLN A 179 -13.69 -10.22 11.54
C GLN A 179 -13.77 -9.38 12.83
N ILE A 180 -13.89 -8.04 12.67
CA ILE A 180 -14.00 -7.11 13.81
C ILE A 180 -15.26 -7.42 14.63
N GLU A 181 -16.40 -7.60 13.98
CA GLU A 181 -17.65 -7.96 14.65
C GLU A 181 -17.55 -9.32 15.37
N ALA A 182 -16.86 -10.29 14.78
CA ALA A 182 -16.63 -11.58 15.42
C ALA A 182 -15.74 -11.45 16.68
N LEU A 183 -14.71 -10.58 16.62
CA LEU A 183 -13.87 -10.27 17.77
C LEU A 183 -14.68 -9.56 18.90
N GLU A 184 -15.48 -8.55 18.56
CA GLU A 184 -16.35 -7.84 19.50
C GLU A 184 -17.39 -8.76 20.14
N GLN A 185 -17.94 -9.69 19.37
CA GLN A 185 -18.89 -10.71 19.85
C GLN A 185 -18.20 -11.89 20.56
N LYS A 186 -16.87 -11.86 20.70
CA LYS A 186 -16.06 -12.93 21.33
C LYS A 186 -16.24 -14.30 20.67
N LYS A 187 -16.55 -14.33 19.37
CA LYS A 187 -16.56 -15.56 18.55
C LYS A 187 -15.15 -16.02 18.24
N VAL A 188 -14.23 -15.06 18.08
CA VAL A 188 -12.79 -15.25 17.99
C VAL A 188 -12.07 -14.44 19.06
N ASP A 189 -10.88 -14.86 19.44
CA ASP A 189 -10.06 -14.21 20.46
C ASP A 189 -9.11 -13.17 19.84
N MET A 190 -8.76 -13.36 18.59
CA MET A 190 -7.83 -12.53 17.81
C MET A 190 -8.31 -12.43 16.37
N ILE A 191 -7.85 -11.38 15.68
CA ILE A 191 -8.00 -11.24 14.21
C ILE A 191 -6.66 -10.93 13.57
N LEU A 192 -6.47 -11.43 12.35
CA LEU A 192 -5.28 -11.18 11.54
C LEU A 192 -5.62 -10.21 10.42
N THR A 193 -4.83 -9.12 10.30
CA THR A 193 -4.98 -8.14 9.22
C THR A 193 -3.61 -7.74 8.67
N GLY A 194 -3.57 -6.90 7.64
CA GLY A 194 -2.35 -6.26 7.17
C GLY A 194 -2.04 -4.97 7.94
N SER A 195 -0.78 -4.56 7.97
CA SER A 195 -0.33 -3.34 8.66
C SER A 195 -0.84 -2.04 8.04
N ILE A 196 -1.38 -2.10 6.83
CA ILE A 196 -2.11 -1.00 6.18
C ILE A 196 -3.41 -0.73 6.94
N SER A 197 -4.12 -1.79 7.38
CA SER A 197 -5.36 -1.69 8.15
C SER A 197 -5.04 -1.43 9.61
N LYS A 198 -5.16 -0.17 10.02
CA LYS A 198 -4.90 0.22 11.42
C LYS A 198 -6.18 0.20 12.24
N HIS A 199 -6.12 -0.45 13.37
CA HIS A 199 -7.21 -0.57 14.34
C HIS A 199 -6.81 0.05 15.68
N ASP A 200 -6.96 1.37 15.81
CA ASP A 200 -6.56 2.13 17.02
C ASP A 200 -7.33 1.70 18.29
N SER A 201 -8.50 1.08 18.12
CA SER A 201 -9.33 0.55 19.21
C SER A 201 -8.97 -0.87 19.65
N LEU A 202 -8.04 -1.52 18.96
CA LEU A 202 -7.61 -2.88 19.22
C LEU A 202 -6.18 -2.91 19.78
N LYS A 203 -5.87 -3.98 20.49
CA LYS A 203 -4.54 -4.23 21.02
C LYS A 203 -3.75 -5.12 20.08
N ILE A 204 -2.56 -4.65 19.66
CA ILE A 204 -1.62 -5.46 18.88
C ILE A 204 -0.97 -6.49 19.79
N VAL A 205 -1.02 -7.75 19.37
CA VAL A 205 -0.40 -8.87 20.10
C VAL A 205 0.75 -9.52 19.33
N ASP A 206 0.83 -9.35 18.01
CA ASP A 206 2.04 -9.68 17.24
C ASP A 206 2.13 -8.87 15.96
N LYS A 207 3.35 -8.71 15.43
CA LYS A 207 3.68 -8.20 14.09
C LYS A 207 4.77 -9.06 13.49
N PHE A 208 4.55 -9.53 12.27
CA PHE A 208 5.50 -10.43 11.64
C PHE A 208 5.41 -10.34 10.11
N GLY A 209 6.29 -11.05 9.42
CA GLY A 209 6.42 -10.97 7.99
C GLY A 209 6.79 -9.56 7.51
N ALA A 210 7.12 -9.42 6.26
CA ALA A 210 7.33 -8.14 5.58
C ALA A 210 7.24 -8.41 4.09
N ALA A 211 6.03 -8.44 3.54
CA ALA A 211 5.78 -8.77 2.15
C ALA A 211 5.75 -7.51 1.27
N PRO A 212 6.48 -7.49 0.14
CA PRO A 212 6.40 -6.38 -0.80
C PRO A 212 5.02 -6.32 -1.46
N MET A 213 4.49 -5.09 -1.59
CA MET A 213 3.24 -4.80 -2.28
C MET A 213 3.51 -4.32 -3.70
N TYR A 214 2.69 -4.77 -4.63
CA TYR A 214 2.78 -4.45 -6.04
C TYR A 214 1.46 -3.86 -6.56
N ILE A 215 1.56 -3.14 -7.67
CA ILE A 215 0.40 -2.84 -8.50
C ILE A 215 0.10 -4.07 -9.33
N MET A 216 -1.15 -4.52 -9.28
CA MET A 216 -1.65 -5.72 -9.94
C MET A 216 -2.74 -5.35 -10.95
N THR A 217 -2.74 -5.99 -12.11
CA THR A 217 -3.74 -5.86 -13.16
C THR A 217 -4.16 -7.24 -13.70
N THR A 218 -5.23 -7.30 -14.46
CA THR A 218 -5.69 -8.53 -15.12
C THR A 218 -4.59 -9.11 -16.00
N LYS A 219 -4.46 -10.43 -16.02
CA LYS A 219 -3.48 -11.15 -16.85
C LYS A 219 -3.60 -10.74 -18.32
N GLY A 220 -2.46 -10.38 -18.92
CA GLY A 220 -2.40 -9.96 -20.32
C GLY A 220 -2.83 -8.51 -20.60
N ASN A 221 -3.15 -7.70 -19.59
CA ASN A 221 -3.39 -6.27 -19.77
C ASN A 221 -2.06 -5.51 -19.91
N THR A 222 -1.37 -5.78 -21.02
CA THR A 222 -0.03 -5.27 -21.29
C THR A 222 0.02 -3.74 -21.39
N GLU A 223 -1.06 -3.10 -21.82
CA GLU A 223 -1.13 -1.64 -21.92
C GLU A 223 -1.00 -1.00 -20.54
N VAL A 224 -1.81 -1.44 -19.57
CA VAL A 224 -1.80 -0.87 -18.23
C VAL A 224 -0.50 -1.21 -17.50
N ILE A 225 -0.08 -2.48 -17.50
CA ILE A 225 1.10 -2.87 -16.72
C ILE A 225 2.39 -2.27 -17.28
N SER A 226 2.53 -2.13 -18.63
CA SER A 226 3.70 -1.50 -19.21
C SER A 226 3.75 0.00 -18.91
N ALA A 227 2.61 0.70 -18.93
CA ALA A 227 2.55 2.11 -18.54
C ALA A 227 2.91 2.32 -17.06
N VAL A 228 2.42 1.45 -16.17
CA VAL A 228 2.80 1.45 -14.75
C VAL A 228 4.31 1.24 -14.60
N ASN A 229 4.87 0.21 -15.25
CA ASN A 229 6.28 -0.12 -15.14
C ASN A 229 7.17 1.04 -15.63
N ASN A 230 6.84 1.64 -16.76
CA ASN A 230 7.58 2.81 -17.29
C ASN A 230 7.51 3.99 -16.30
N ALA A 231 6.36 4.25 -15.70
CA ALA A 231 6.21 5.30 -14.69
C ALA A 231 7.03 5.00 -13.43
N LEU A 232 7.03 3.75 -12.95
CA LEU A 232 7.81 3.34 -11.77
C LEU A 232 9.31 3.47 -12.01
N GLU A 233 9.81 3.11 -13.19
CA GLU A 233 11.22 3.27 -13.56
C GLU A 233 11.64 4.74 -13.55
N GLN A 234 10.81 5.63 -14.10
CA GLN A 234 11.07 7.07 -14.07
C GLN A 234 11.01 7.63 -12.65
N LEU A 235 9.99 7.24 -11.87
CA LEU A 235 9.87 7.63 -10.45
C LEU A 235 11.10 7.21 -9.64
N LYS A 236 11.59 5.97 -9.86
CA LYS A 236 12.81 5.49 -9.19
C LYS A 236 14.04 6.32 -9.53
N ALA A 237 14.14 6.80 -10.77
CA ALA A 237 15.26 7.63 -11.19
C ALA A 237 15.17 9.08 -10.69
N GLU A 238 13.97 9.67 -10.65
CA GLU A 238 13.75 11.08 -10.33
C GLU A 238 13.46 11.31 -8.83
N VAL A 239 12.80 10.36 -8.16
CA VAL A 239 12.40 10.43 -6.75
C VAL A 239 12.71 9.10 -6.07
N PRO A 240 13.99 8.72 -5.90
CA PRO A 240 14.39 7.40 -5.40
C PRO A 240 13.81 7.09 -4.00
N ASP A 241 13.61 8.11 -3.18
CA ASP A 241 13.14 7.98 -1.79
C ASP A 241 11.60 8.07 -1.67
N LEU A 242 10.85 8.00 -2.79
CA LEU A 242 9.39 8.14 -2.78
C LEU A 242 8.71 7.16 -1.82
N THR A 243 9.06 5.89 -1.93
CA THR A 243 8.47 4.82 -1.10
C THR A 243 8.79 5.03 0.38
N GLU A 244 10.04 5.40 0.71
CA GLU A 244 10.47 5.69 2.07
C GLU A 244 9.73 6.90 2.65
N ASN A 245 9.68 8.01 1.93
CA ASN A 245 8.98 9.22 2.34
C ASN A 245 7.49 8.99 2.58
N LEU A 246 6.82 8.23 1.70
CA LEU A 246 5.41 7.88 1.88
C LEU A 246 5.20 6.92 3.05
N THR A 247 6.12 5.96 3.25
CA THR A 247 6.09 5.07 4.41
C THR A 247 6.24 5.85 5.72
N GLU A 248 7.19 6.79 5.77
CA GLU A 248 7.35 7.67 6.92
C GLU A 248 6.11 8.54 7.18
N GLN A 249 5.47 9.04 6.12
CA GLN A 249 4.33 9.92 6.23
C GLN A 249 3.05 9.21 6.68
N TYR A 250 2.78 8.01 6.15
CA TYR A 250 1.50 7.33 6.30
C TYR A 250 1.55 6.08 7.19
N VAL A 251 2.68 5.37 7.21
CA VAL A 251 2.82 4.09 7.92
C VAL A 251 3.54 4.28 9.26
N MET A 252 4.63 5.06 9.27
CA MET A 252 5.37 5.35 10.49
C MET A 252 4.77 6.56 11.18
N ASP A 253 3.98 6.32 12.19
CA ASP A 253 3.32 7.39 12.94
C ASP A 253 4.30 8.06 13.91
N LYS A 254 4.84 9.21 13.51
CA LYS A 254 5.72 10.03 14.36
C LYS A 254 4.96 10.77 15.48
N ASN A 255 3.63 10.86 15.41
CA ASN A 255 2.81 11.70 16.29
C ASN A 255 1.71 10.96 17.07
N ARG A 256 1.49 9.68 16.83
CA ARG A 256 0.54 8.92 17.62
C ARG A 256 1.22 8.42 18.89
N ASN A 257 0.54 8.54 20.00
CA ASN A 257 0.85 7.84 21.25
C ASN A 257 0.72 6.33 20.99
N SER A 258 1.66 5.76 20.19
CA SER A 258 1.73 4.33 19.98
C SER A 258 1.92 3.73 21.36
N ARG A 259 0.89 3.03 21.83
CA ARG A 259 1.02 2.29 23.08
C ARG A 259 2.21 1.37 22.94
N PRO A 260 3.07 1.30 23.95
CA PRO A 260 4.20 0.41 23.91
C PRO A 260 3.70 -1.02 23.73
N LEU A 261 4.29 -1.75 22.79
CA LEU A 261 4.03 -3.17 22.62
C LEU A 261 4.79 -3.90 23.75
N LEU A 262 4.08 -4.21 24.83
CA LEU A 262 4.67 -4.80 26.02
C LEU A 262 4.36 -6.29 26.10
N THR A 263 5.41 -7.07 26.32
CA THR A 263 5.28 -8.48 26.70
C THR A 263 4.61 -8.62 28.07
N ARG A 264 4.22 -9.84 28.42
CA ARG A 264 3.67 -10.14 29.76
C ARG A 264 4.67 -9.75 30.86
N GLU A 265 5.93 -10.14 30.73
CA GLU A 265 6.99 -9.87 31.70
C GLU A 265 7.22 -8.37 31.90
N GLU A 266 7.28 -7.59 30.81
CA GLU A 266 7.43 -6.14 30.87
C GLU A 266 6.22 -5.48 31.53
N THR A 267 5.01 -5.95 31.22
CA THR A 267 3.78 -5.43 31.85
C THR A 267 3.72 -5.73 33.34
N GLU A 268 4.10 -6.93 33.76
CA GLU A 268 4.17 -7.32 35.19
C GLU A 268 5.27 -6.54 35.92
N TYR A 269 6.42 -6.34 35.28
CA TYR A 269 7.48 -5.52 35.84
C TYR A 269 7.00 -4.08 36.11
N ILE A 270 6.35 -3.45 35.13
CA ILE A 270 5.83 -2.08 35.28
C ILE A 270 4.76 -2.01 36.40
N LYS A 271 3.88 -2.98 36.51
CA LYS A 271 2.86 -3.05 37.58
C LYS A 271 3.48 -3.18 38.98
N ASN A 272 4.62 -3.86 39.09
CA ASN A 272 5.28 -4.14 40.35
C ASN A 272 6.28 -3.05 40.78
N VAL A 273 6.63 -2.11 39.91
CA VAL A 273 7.49 -0.96 40.26
C VAL A 273 6.68 0.02 41.10
N SER A 274 6.96 0.06 42.41
CA SER A 274 6.23 0.87 43.40
C SER A 274 6.59 2.37 43.37
N ALA A 275 7.50 2.82 42.55
CA ALA A 275 7.87 4.23 42.37
C ALA A 275 7.42 4.76 41.02
N PRO A 276 6.85 5.99 40.93
CA PRO A 276 6.53 6.58 39.64
C PRO A 276 7.81 6.79 38.84
N ILE A 277 7.87 6.19 37.64
CA ILE A 277 8.94 6.47 36.68
C ILE A 277 8.75 7.93 36.26
N LYS A 278 9.69 8.78 36.64
CA LYS A 278 9.77 10.14 36.08
C LYS A 278 10.27 10.01 34.64
N ILE A 279 9.38 10.24 33.70
CA ILE A 279 9.70 10.37 32.29
C ILE A 279 10.15 11.81 32.02
#